data_5872cfe4b15bcb20b7bdd95ea6e6da49
#
_entry.id   5872cfe4b15bcb20b7bdd95ea6e6da49
#
_cell.length_a   1.000
_cell.length_b   1.000
_cell.length_c   1.000
_cell.angle_alpha   90.00
_cell.angle_beta   90.00
_cell.angle_gamma   90.00
#
_symmetry.space_group_name_H-M   'P 1'
#
loop_
_entity.id
_entity.type
_entity.pdbx_description
1 polymer ?
#
loop_
_entity_poly.entity_id
_entity_poly.type
_entity_poly.pdbx_seq_one_letter_code
_entity_poly.pdbx_strand_id
1 'polypeptide(L)' 'MLEFDMNMDDQLAVIKVIGVGGGGNNAVNRMIEHGVQGVDFIAVNTDAQALNLSKAEYKLQIGGKL' A
#
# COMPACT_ATOMS: atom_id res chain seq x y z
N MET A 1 9.19 -3.43 -0.72
CA MET A 1 9.49 -2.07 -0.22
C MET A 1 8.23 -1.43 0.30
N LEU A 2 8.33 -0.78 1.43
CA LEU A 2 7.21 -0.07 2.03
C LEU A 2 7.56 1.41 2.11
N GLU A 3 6.67 2.26 1.62
CA GLU A 3 6.86 3.69 1.64
C GLU A 3 5.68 4.38 2.31
N PHE A 4 5.97 5.48 2.97
CA PHE A 4 4.96 6.33 3.60
C PHE A 4 4.97 7.69 2.90
N ASP A 5 3.80 8.15 2.55
CA ASP A 5 3.60 9.50 2.05
C ASP A 5 2.67 10.23 2.99
N MET A 6 3.17 11.28 3.61
CA MET A 6 2.42 12.08 4.56
C MET A 6 2.25 13.48 4.01
N ASN A 7 1.03 13.81 3.67
CA ASN A 7 0.70 15.14 3.21
C ASN A 7 -0.04 15.86 4.34
N MET A 8 0.61 16.86 4.92
CA MET A 8 0.05 17.65 6.01
C MET A 8 -0.30 19.02 5.49
N ASP A 9 -1.56 19.21 5.21
CA ASP A 9 -2.11 20.50 4.92
C ASP A 9 -2.77 21.08 6.19
N ASP A 10 -3.13 22.33 6.19
CA ASP A 10 -3.51 23.10 7.37
C ASP A 10 -4.47 22.41 8.33
N GLN A 11 -5.32 21.55 7.83
CA GLN A 11 -6.34 20.89 8.66
C GLN A 11 -6.48 19.39 8.43
N LEU A 12 -5.76 18.84 7.47
CA LEU A 12 -5.89 17.45 7.10
C LEU A 12 -4.51 16.82 6.93
N ALA A 13 -4.26 15.79 7.72
CA ALA A 13 -3.11 14.93 7.48
C ALA A 13 -3.59 13.71 6.70
N VAL A 14 -3.05 13.52 5.50
CA VAL A 14 -3.31 12.33 4.70
C VAL A 14 -2.07 11.48 4.76
N ILE A 15 -2.23 10.25 5.24
CA ILE A 15 -1.14 9.29 5.31
C ILE A 15 -1.43 8.20 4.30
N LYS A 16 -0.49 7.97 3.40
CA LYS A 16 -0.56 6.89 2.43
C LYS A 16 0.55 5.90 2.72
N VAL A 17 0.19 4.63 2.75
CA VAL A 17 1.16 3.54 2.92
C VAL A 17 1.20 2.76 1.63
N ILE A 18 2.36 2.75 0.99
CA ILE A 18 2.54 2.17 -0.34
C ILE A 18 3.42 0.93 -0.19
N GLY A 19 2.83 -0.22 -0.46
CA GLY A 19 3.57 -1.48 -0.49
C GLY A 19 4.00 -1.81 -1.91
N VAL A 20 5.30 -1.99 -2.12
CA VAL A 20 5.88 -2.28 -3.43
C VAL A 20 6.53 -3.65 -3.39
N GLY A 21 6.12 -4.54 -4.31
CA GLY A 21 6.62 -5.89 -4.38
C GLY A 21 6.06 -6.79 -3.28
N GLY A 22 6.59 -8.02 -3.19
CA GLY A 22 6.08 -9.02 -2.27
C GLY A 22 6.23 -8.63 -0.81
N GLY A 23 7.42 -8.16 -0.41
CA GLY A 23 7.69 -7.79 0.98
C GLY A 23 6.88 -6.58 1.42
N GLY A 24 6.81 -5.54 0.59
CA GLY A 24 6.05 -4.34 0.91
C GLY A 24 4.56 -4.62 1.00
N ASN A 25 4.04 -5.44 0.10
CA ASN A 25 2.62 -5.81 0.13
C ASN A 25 2.27 -6.72 1.29
N ASN A 26 3.19 -7.59 1.71
CA ASN A 26 3.00 -8.38 2.91
C ASN A 26 2.89 -7.48 4.15
N ALA A 27 3.72 -6.46 4.24
CA ALA A 27 3.66 -5.49 5.33
C ALA A 27 2.32 -4.74 5.33
N VAL A 28 1.86 -4.31 4.15
CA VAL A 28 0.57 -3.63 4.01
C VAL A 28 -0.56 -4.53 4.50
N ASN A 29 -0.59 -5.79 4.06
CA ASN A 29 -1.64 -6.71 4.49
C ASN A 29 -1.65 -6.91 6.00
N ARG A 30 -0.47 -7.01 6.61
CA ARG A 30 -0.37 -7.13 8.06
C ARG A 30 -0.90 -5.92 8.79
N MET A 31 -0.61 -4.73 8.30
CA MET A 31 -1.13 -3.50 8.90
C MET A 31 -2.66 -3.47 8.83
N ILE A 32 -3.22 -3.87 7.71
CA ILE A 32 -4.67 -3.92 7.55
C ILE A 32 -5.28 -4.96 8.50
N GLU A 33 -4.66 -6.13 8.59
CA GLU A 33 -5.12 -7.20 9.49
C GLU A 33 -5.07 -6.79 10.96
N HIS A 34 -4.12 -5.95 11.32
CA HIS A 34 -3.99 -5.44 12.67
C HIS A 34 -4.91 -4.25 12.97
N GLY A 35 -5.75 -3.89 12.01
CA GLY A 35 -6.76 -2.86 12.22
C GLY A 35 -6.26 -1.42 12.14
N VAL A 36 -5.14 -1.19 11.46
CA VAL A 36 -4.65 0.17 11.25
C VAL A 36 -5.66 0.94 10.40
N GLN A 37 -6.13 2.07 10.92
CA GLN A 37 -7.13 2.90 10.26
C GLN A 37 -6.61 4.32 10.10
N GLY A 38 -7.34 5.11 9.30
CA GLY A 38 -6.99 6.50 9.07
C GLY A 38 -5.88 6.70 8.06
N VAL A 39 -5.52 5.65 7.34
CA VAL A 39 -4.51 5.71 6.28
C VAL A 39 -5.05 5.07 5.01
N ASP A 40 -4.52 5.50 3.87
CA ASP A 40 -4.80 4.88 2.59
C ASP A 40 -3.72 3.85 2.29
N PHE A 41 -4.13 2.63 2.01
CA PHE A 41 -3.21 1.56 1.64
C PHE A 41 -3.21 1.36 0.14
N ILE A 42 -2.02 1.35 -0.44
CA ILE A 42 -1.82 1.20 -1.88
C ILE A 42 -0.89 0.03 -2.11
N ALA A 43 -1.35 -0.95 -2.88
CA ALA A 43 -0.54 -2.09 -3.27
C ALA A 43 -0.01 -1.87 -4.68
N VAL A 44 1.29 -1.98 -4.86
CA VAL A 44 1.96 -1.85 -6.16
C VAL A 44 2.74 -3.13 -6.43
N ASN A 45 2.51 -3.73 -7.58
CA ASN A 45 3.22 -4.94 -7.97
C ASN A 45 3.22 -5.09 -9.49
N THR A 46 4.14 -5.88 -9.99
CA THR A 46 4.15 -6.33 -11.37
C THR A 46 3.24 -7.55 -11.57
N ASP A 47 2.96 -8.29 -10.50
CA ASP A 47 2.18 -9.52 -10.52
C ASP A 47 0.71 -9.23 -10.19
N ALA A 48 -0.16 -9.41 -11.20
CA ALA A 48 -1.60 -9.18 -11.04
C ALA A 48 -2.23 -10.15 -10.06
N GLN A 49 -1.73 -11.38 -9.97
CA GLN A 49 -2.28 -12.36 -9.03
C GLN A 49 -1.99 -11.95 -7.58
N ALA A 50 -0.79 -11.46 -7.34
CA ALA A 50 -0.44 -10.95 -6.01
C ALA A 50 -1.33 -9.77 -5.61
N LEU A 51 -1.62 -8.88 -6.57
CA LEU A 51 -2.52 -7.75 -6.32
C LEU A 51 -3.93 -8.21 -6.01
N ASN A 52 -4.42 -9.25 -6.67
CA ASN A 52 -5.76 -9.78 -6.40
C ASN A 52 -5.88 -10.32 -4.97
N LEU A 53 -4.78 -10.77 -4.39
CA LEU A 53 -4.75 -11.26 -3.02
C LEU A 53 -4.49 -10.17 -1.99
N SER A 54 -4.17 -8.96 -2.44
CA SER A 54 -3.91 -7.85 -1.55
C SER A 54 -5.19 -7.37 -0.88
N LYS A 55 -5.08 -6.98 0.38
CA LYS A 55 -6.19 -6.38 1.13
C LYS A 55 -6.27 -4.87 0.97
N ALA A 56 -5.34 -4.28 0.24
CA ALA A 56 -5.32 -2.84 0.03
C ALA A 56 -6.51 -2.38 -0.80
N GLU A 57 -7.02 -1.20 -0.47
CA GLU A 57 -8.13 -0.60 -1.19
C GLU A 57 -7.73 -0.17 -2.60
N TYR A 58 -6.50 0.35 -2.72
CA TYR A 58 -5.98 0.82 -4.00
C TYR A 58 -4.92 -0.15 -4.48
N LYS A 59 -4.98 -0.50 -5.76
CA LYS A 59 -4.06 -1.45 -6.36
C LYS A 59 -3.55 -0.88 -7.68
N LEU A 60 -2.24 -0.94 -7.87
CA LEU A 60 -1.59 -0.47 -9.09
C LEU A 60 -0.67 -1.55 -9.62
N GLN A 61 -0.98 -2.05 -10.81
CA GLN A 61 -0.08 -2.95 -11.51
C GLN A 61 0.88 -2.14 -12.37
N ILE A 62 2.17 -2.41 -12.23
CA ILE A 62 3.21 -1.76 -13.02
C ILE A 62 3.93 -2.78 -13.89
N GLY A 63 4.58 -2.32 -14.95
CA GLY A 63 5.41 -3.17 -15.78
C GLY A 63 6.88 -3.13 -15.36
N GLY A 64 7.67 -4.08 -15.85
CA GLY A 64 9.09 -4.11 -15.61
C GLY A 64 9.46 -4.73 -14.27
N LYS A 65 10.69 -4.45 -13.85
CA LYS A 65 11.21 -4.97 -12.58
C LYS A 65 11.08 -3.95 -11.48
N LEU A 66 10.78 -4.45 -10.32
CA LEU A 66 10.75 -3.63 -9.12
C LEU A 66 12.15 -3.45 -8.54
#